data_2f32b0ceed4a606c33ae7db8ac745b91
#
_entry.id   2f32b0ceed4a606c33ae7db8ac745b91
#
_cell.length_a   1.000
_cell.length_b   1.000
_cell.length_c   1.000
_cell.angle_alpha   90.00
_cell.angle_beta   90.00
_cell.angle_gamma   90.00
#
_symmetry.space_group_name_H-M   'P 1'
#
loop_
_entity.id
_entity.type
_entity.pdbx_description
1 polymer ?
#
loop_
_entity_poly.entity_id
_entity_poly.type
_entity_poly.pdbx_seq_one_letter_code
_entity_poly.pdbx_strand_id
1 'polypeptide(L)'
;MSSAASNDLVRRPFEGLPNERDLVAMRQLVPAATAPARTTAEHGGVPVVIATILPMAWPAVRRSDGSVIVGVQASYPGGDLSRGIGQALASALASEPGTPVAAVEVTAESPRLQELLDSDSIGELTVHDTFDFWLDPGAERTAEIEHSLEHANESIMATAAVEGLPHAFWVDAGAKEHLRWVLDADEDRVIDAVTRLHARRESAIGQGTKYVGSFRAEGMTIPVWDLPKGFGAAGVAAEAESFRSRFEEALASTDPLTPAERRARGGIVARQVTLR
;
A
#
# COMPACT_ATOMS: atom_id res chain seq x y z
N MET A 1 -33.96 -2.70 -12.93
CA MET A 1 -33.74 -3.45 -11.68
C MET A 1 -32.23 -3.49 -11.51
N SER A 2 -31.66 -2.62 -10.67
CA SER A 2 -30.22 -2.59 -10.41
C SER A 2 -29.86 -3.87 -9.67
N SER A 3 -28.98 -4.71 -10.24
CA SER A 3 -28.43 -5.87 -9.56
C SER A 3 -27.55 -5.35 -8.42
N ALA A 4 -27.89 -5.67 -7.18
CA ALA A 4 -27.03 -5.30 -6.05
C ALA A 4 -25.63 -5.87 -6.28
N ALA A 5 -24.59 -5.11 -5.89
CA ALA A 5 -23.21 -5.56 -5.96
C ALA A 5 -23.09 -6.95 -5.31
N SER A 6 -22.36 -7.86 -5.94
CA SER A 6 -22.01 -9.13 -5.31
C SER A 6 -21.31 -8.83 -3.98
N ASN A 7 -21.80 -9.42 -2.90
CA ASN A 7 -21.18 -9.27 -1.58
C ASN A 7 -19.96 -10.20 -1.42
N ASP A 8 -19.54 -10.88 -2.48
CA ASP A 8 -18.39 -11.76 -2.47
C ASP A 8 -17.11 -10.96 -2.27
N LEU A 9 -16.42 -11.23 -1.17
CA LEU A 9 -15.17 -10.55 -0.82
C LEU A 9 -14.05 -10.98 -1.78
N VAL A 10 -13.57 -10.04 -2.59
CA VAL A 10 -12.38 -10.20 -3.43
C VAL A 10 -11.15 -9.98 -2.55
N ARG A 11 -10.42 -11.06 -2.28
CA ARG A 11 -9.26 -11.03 -1.38
C ARG A 11 -8.05 -10.29 -1.95
N ARG A 12 -7.87 -10.32 -3.28
CA ARG A 12 -6.77 -9.64 -4.00
C ARG A 12 -7.37 -8.67 -5.02
N PRO A 13 -7.79 -7.48 -4.57
CA PRO A 13 -8.45 -6.52 -5.47
C PRO A 13 -7.53 -5.97 -6.56
N PHE A 14 -6.22 -5.95 -6.33
CA PHE A 14 -5.22 -5.43 -7.26
C PHE A 14 -4.50 -6.53 -8.08
N GLU A 15 -4.93 -7.79 -7.97
CA GLU A 15 -4.36 -8.90 -8.71
C GLU A 15 -4.36 -8.63 -10.22
N GLY A 16 -3.21 -8.89 -10.85
CA GLY A 16 -2.99 -8.65 -12.28
C GLY A 16 -2.48 -7.25 -12.63
N LEU A 17 -2.41 -6.31 -11.67
CA LEU A 17 -1.71 -5.04 -11.87
C LEU A 17 -0.22 -5.20 -11.54
N PRO A 18 0.70 -4.62 -12.34
CA PRO A 18 2.15 -4.83 -12.17
C PRO A 18 2.65 -4.42 -10.79
N ASN A 19 2.07 -3.35 -10.23
CA ASN A 19 2.47 -2.77 -8.93
C ASN A 19 1.51 -3.17 -7.79
N GLU A 20 0.94 -4.37 -7.83
CA GLU A 20 -0.04 -4.82 -6.84
C GLU A 20 0.44 -4.61 -5.40
N ARG A 21 1.70 -4.95 -5.09
CA ARG A 21 2.27 -4.78 -3.73
C ARG A 21 2.34 -3.32 -3.29
N ASP A 22 2.63 -2.42 -4.21
CA ASP A 22 2.68 -0.98 -3.91
C ASP A 22 1.26 -0.41 -3.73
N LEU A 23 0.28 -0.88 -4.51
CA LEU A 23 -1.12 -0.51 -4.31
C LEU A 23 -1.67 -0.99 -2.97
N VAL A 24 -1.25 -2.19 -2.53
CA VAL A 24 -1.55 -2.69 -1.17
C VAL A 24 -0.88 -1.81 -0.12
N ALA A 25 0.38 -1.41 -0.31
CA ALA A 25 1.07 -0.49 0.59
C ALA A 25 0.38 0.87 0.66
N MET A 26 -0.01 1.45 -0.49
CA MET A 26 -0.78 2.70 -0.54
C MET A 26 -2.11 2.59 0.20
N ARG A 27 -2.77 1.44 0.11
CA ARG A 27 -4.06 1.22 0.79
C ARG A 27 -3.90 1.09 2.30
N GLN A 28 -2.83 0.45 2.79
CA GLN A 28 -2.76 -0.07 4.16
C GLN A 28 -1.62 0.51 5.01
N LEU A 29 -0.55 1.00 4.40
CA LEU A 29 0.69 1.29 5.13
C LEU A 29 1.15 2.72 5.03
N VAL A 30 0.96 3.36 3.87
CA VAL A 30 1.54 4.66 3.54
C VAL A 30 0.47 5.73 3.63
N PRO A 31 0.66 6.79 4.43
CA PRO A 31 -0.35 7.84 4.60
C PRO A 31 -0.46 8.76 3.39
N ALA A 32 0.66 9.09 2.75
CA ALA A 32 0.71 10.02 1.63
C ALA A 32 1.62 9.47 0.52
N ALA A 33 1.03 9.02 -0.56
CA ALA A 33 1.76 8.53 -1.74
C ALA A 33 0.93 8.66 -3.01
N THR A 34 1.63 8.67 -4.14
CA THR A 34 1.05 8.64 -5.48
C THR A 34 1.75 7.66 -6.38
N ALA A 35 1.05 7.16 -7.40
CA ALA A 35 1.60 6.44 -8.53
C ALA A 35 0.96 6.97 -9.82
N PRO A 36 1.74 7.35 -10.85
CA PRO A 36 1.18 7.76 -12.13
C PRO A 36 0.65 6.55 -12.89
N ALA A 37 -0.39 6.77 -13.69
CA ALA A 37 -0.97 5.79 -14.58
C ALA A 37 -1.65 6.48 -15.76
N ARG A 38 -2.20 5.71 -16.68
CA ARG A 38 -3.10 6.17 -17.74
C ARG A 38 -4.26 5.21 -17.90
N THR A 39 -5.36 5.71 -18.38
CA THR A 39 -6.42 4.81 -18.86
C THR A 39 -6.01 4.14 -20.16
N THR A 40 -6.64 3.01 -20.49
CA THR A 40 -6.46 2.36 -21.78
C THR A 40 -6.86 3.30 -22.93
N ALA A 41 -6.41 3.00 -24.15
CA ALA A 41 -6.80 3.76 -25.34
C ALA A 41 -8.31 3.78 -25.55
N GLU A 42 -9.02 2.70 -25.20
CA GLU A 42 -10.47 2.58 -25.24
C GLU A 42 -11.16 3.63 -24.33
N HIS A 43 -10.52 3.95 -23.21
CA HIS A 43 -10.96 4.97 -22.25
C HIS A 43 -10.27 6.33 -22.43
N GLY A 44 -9.70 6.58 -23.61
CA GLY A 44 -9.17 7.86 -24.05
C GLY A 44 -7.70 8.14 -23.67
N GLY A 45 -6.97 7.21 -23.07
CA GLY A 45 -5.56 7.40 -22.71
C GLY A 45 -5.35 8.55 -21.71
N VAL A 46 -6.33 8.83 -20.86
CA VAL A 46 -6.33 9.97 -19.93
C VAL A 46 -5.27 9.76 -18.85
N PRO A 47 -4.46 10.78 -18.51
CA PRO A 47 -3.54 10.70 -17.38
C PRO A 47 -4.30 10.49 -16.06
N VAL A 48 -3.84 9.53 -15.25
CA VAL A 48 -4.39 9.19 -13.93
C VAL A 48 -3.29 9.28 -12.90
N VAL A 49 -3.61 9.82 -11.74
CA VAL A 49 -2.80 9.72 -10.53
C VAL A 49 -3.53 8.83 -9.54
N ILE A 50 -2.98 7.69 -9.24
CA ILE A 50 -3.44 6.86 -8.13
C ILE A 50 -2.85 7.46 -6.86
N ALA A 51 -3.69 7.84 -5.89
CA ALA A 51 -3.27 8.48 -4.64
C ALA A 51 -3.76 7.68 -3.44
N THR A 52 -3.14 7.87 -2.29
CA THR A 52 -3.57 7.26 -1.02
C THR A 52 -4.95 7.77 -0.62
N ILE A 53 -5.01 8.98 -0.13
CA ILE A 53 -6.25 9.64 0.29
C ILE A 53 -6.40 10.98 -0.43
N LEU A 54 -7.64 11.42 -0.64
CA LEU A 54 -7.97 12.74 -1.19
C LEU A 54 -8.67 13.60 -0.13
N PRO A 55 -8.76 14.92 -0.32
CA PRO A 55 -9.51 15.81 0.57
C PRO A 55 -10.91 15.25 0.82
N MET A 56 -11.39 15.35 2.06
CA MET A 56 -12.71 14.84 2.47
C MET A 56 -12.94 13.35 2.15
N ALA A 57 -11.86 12.58 1.93
CA ALA A 57 -11.89 11.18 1.50
C ALA A 57 -12.69 10.96 0.20
N TRP A 58 -12.68 11.93 -0.70
CA TRP A 58 -13.32 11.75 -2.01
C TRP A 58 -12.75 10.53 -2.74
N PRO A 59 -13.59 9.74 -3.39
CA PRO A 59 -13.14 8.62 -4.22
C PRO A 59 -12.26 9.03 -5.39
N ALA A 60 -12.61 10.12 -6.08
CA ALA A 60 -11.86 10.65 -7.22
C ALA A 60 -12.14 12.12 -7.47
N VAL A 61 -11.27 12.77 -8.24
CA VAL A 61 -11.48 14.14 -8.75
C VAL A 61 -11.07 14.18 -10.22
N ARG A 62 -11.92 14.76 -11.06
CA ARG A 62 -11.54 15.20 -12.41
C ARG A 62 -10.84 16.53 -12.26
N ARG A 63 -9.54 16.60 -12.52
CA ARG A 63 -8.76 17.84 -12.40
C ARG A 63 -9.08 18.82 -13.51
N SER A 64 -8.78 20.10 -13.29
CA SER A 64 -9.02 21.18 -14.26
C SER A 64 -8.27 21.00 -15.60
N ASP A 65 -7.11 20.33 -15.57
CA ASP A 65 -6.33 19.97 -16.76
C ASP A 65 -6.87 18.73 -17.50
N GLY A 66 -7.96 18.14 -17.02
CA GLY A 66 -8.58 16.96 -17.59
C GLY A 66 -7.98 15.63 -17.12
N SER A 67 -6.90 15.62 -16.34
CA SER A 67 -6.41 14.40 -15.68
C SER A 67 -7.35 13.96 -14.56
N VAL A 68 -7.18 12.73 -14.06
CA VAL A 68 -7.96 12.22 -12.92
C VAL A 68 -7.01 11.86 -11.79
N ILE A 69 -7.39 12.22 -10.56
CA ILE A 69 -6.79 11.64 -9.37
C ILE A 69 -7.80 10.74 -8.66
N VAL A 70 -7.41 9.52 -8.29
CA VAL A 70 -8.27 8.52 -7.63
C VAL A 70 -7.65 8.07 -6.32
N GLY A 71 -8.44 8.06 -5.23
CA GLY A 71 -7.99 7.73 -3.89
C GLY A 71 -8.22 6.26 -3.56
N VAL A 72 -7.18 5.51 -3.22
CA VAL A 72 -7.33 4.09 -2.86
C VAL A 72 -7.79 3.88 -1.42
N GLN A 73 -7.66 4.88 -0.53
CA GLN A 73 -8.08 4.80 0.88
C GLN A 73 -9.50 5.30 1.12
N ALA A 74 -10.22 5.76 0.08
CA ALA A 74 -11.61 6.12 0.22
C ALA A 74 -12.46 4.91 0.64
N SER A 75 -13.66 5.19 1.15
CA SER A 75 -14.63 4.13 1.48
C SER A 75 -15.38 3.72 0.21
N TYR A 76 -15.32 2.45 -0.11
CA TYR A 76 -15.99 1.87 -1.27
C TYR A 76 -17.00 0.83 -0.83
N PRO A 77 -18.26 0.88 -1.31
CA PRO A 77 -19.27 -0.13 -1.02
C PRO A 77 -18.96 -1.45 -1.77
N GLY A 78 -19.44 -2.56 -1.22
CA GLY A 78 -19.33 -3.88 -1.81
C GLY A 78 -18.09 -4.66 -1.39
N GLY A 79 -17.96 -5.88 -1.89
CA GLY A 79 -16.87 -6.81 -1.56
C GLY A 79 -15.65 -6.75 -2.50
N ASP A 80 -15.74 -6.00 -3.60
CA ASP A 80 -14.64 -5.84 -4.58
C ASP A 80 -14.14 -4.39 -4.58
N LEU A 81 -13.06 -4.15 -3.84
CA LEU A 81 -12.42 -2.83 -3.77
C LEU A 81 -12.01 -2.30 -5.15
N SER A 82 -11.54 -3.18 -6.04
CA SER A 82 -11.13 -2.77 -7.39
C SER A 82 -12.30 -2.22 -8.21
N ARG A 83 -13.50 -2.78 -8.07
CA ARG A 83 -14.72 -2.23 -8.68
C ARG A 83 -15.09 -0.87 -8.09
N GLY A 84 -14.92 -0.71 -6.78
CA GLY A 84 -15.15 0.57 -6.12
C GLY A 84 -14.27 1.68 -6.68
N ILE A 85 -12.96 1.42 -6.75
CA ILE A 85 -11.98 2.36 -7.31
C ILE A 85 -12.20 2.57 -8.81
N GLY A 86 -12.47 1.50 -9.56
CA GLY A 86 -12.78 1.56 -10.99
C GLY A 86 -14.01 2.39 -11.27
N GLN A 87 -15.09 2.22 -10.49
CA GLN A 87 -16.30 3.03 -10.62
C GLN A 87 -16.04 4.52 -10.31
N ALA A 88 -15.17 4.81 -9.32
CA ALA A 88 -14.79 6.18 -9.02
C ALA A 88 -14.02 6.82 -10.19
N LEU A 89 -13.07 6.08 -10.77
CA LEU A 89 -12.34 6.49 -11.97
C LEU A 89 -13.30 6.73 -13.15
N ALA A 90 -14.19 5.79 -13.42
CA ALA A 90 -15.18 5.92 -14.51
C ALA A 90 -16.11 7.15 -14.30
N SER A 91 -16.56 7.37 -13.07
CA SER A 91 -17.39 8.54 -12.72
C SER A 91 -16.64 9.86 -12.92
N ALA A 92 -15.36 9.92 -12.52
CA ALA A 92 -14.51 11.08 -12.75
C ALA A 92 -14.29 11.34 -14.25
N LEU A 93 -14.05 10.29 -15.04
CA LEU A 93 -13.89 10.42 -16.50
C LEU A 93 -15.15 10.99 -17.18
N ALA A 94 -16.32 10.70 -16.65
CA ALA A 94 -17.61 11.19 -17.15
C ALA A 94 -18.00 12.59 -16.62
N SER A 95 -17.30 13.12 -15.61
CA SER A 95 -17.61 14.43 -15.01
C SER A 95 -16.91 15.57 -15.74
N GLU A 96 -17.37 16.79 -15.50
CA GLU A 96 -16.71 18.01 -15.99
C GLU A 96 -15.36 18.23 -15.26
N PRO A 97 -14.34 18.79 -15.93
CA PRO A 97 -13.10 19.18 -15.27
C PRO A 97 -13.34 20.08 -14.05
N GLY A 98 -12.54 19.88 -13.00
CA GLY A 98 -12.67 20.57 -11.71
C GLY A 98 -13.72 19.97 -10.77
N THR A 99 -14.30 18.81 -11.10
CA THR A 99 -15.42 18.22 -10.33
C THR A 99 -14.94 17.03 -9.47
N PRO A 100 -15.19 17.06 -8.13
CA PRO A 100 -14.98 15.91 -7.27
C PRO A 100 -16.12 14.88 -7.41
N VAL A 101 -15.77 13.62 -7.32
CA VAL A 101 -16.71 12.51 -7.14
C VAL A 101 -16.94 12.33 -5.64
N ALA A 102 -18.12 12.71 -5.14
CA ALA A 102 -18.40 12.67 -3.70
C ALA A 102 -18.74 11.28 -3.18
N ALA A 103 -19.39 10.45 -4.02
CA ALA A 103 -19.75 9.08 -3.69
C ALA A 103 -19.89 8.24 -4.96
N VAL A 104 -19.76 6.93 -4.83
CA VAL A 104 -19.96 5.99 -5.93
C VAL A 104 -21.00 4.94 -5.56
N GLU A 105 -21.82 4.57 -6.51
CA GLU A 105 -22.69 3.41 -6.44
C GLU A 105 -22.02 2.29 -7.22
N VAL A 106 -21.69 1.18 -6.54
CA VAL A 106 -21.00 0.03 -7.12
C VAL A 106 -22.00 -1.06 -7.40
N THR A 107 -22.04 -1.54 -8.63
CA THR A 107 -22.88 -2.65 -9.08
C THR A 107 -22.01 -3.80 -9.61
N ALA A 108 -22.62 -4.92 -9.98
CA ALA A 108 -21.91 -6.03 -10.59
C ALA A 108 -21.32 -5.67 -11.98
N GLU A 109 -21.88 -4.68 -12.65
CA GLU A 109 -21.48 -4.17 -13.96
C GLU A 109 -20.43 -3.05 -13.85
N SER A 110 -20.15 -2.53 -12.65
CA SER A 110 -19.10 -1.53 -12.45
C SER A 110 -17.75 -2.06 -12.88
N PRO A 111 -16.96 -1.28 -13.64
CA PRO A 111 -15.67 -1.77 -14.12
C PRO A 111 -14.69 -1.94 -12.96
N ARG A 112 -13.79 -2.91 -13.07
CA ARG A 112 -12.64 -3.01 -12.17
C ARG A 112 -11.53 -2.06 -12.64
N LEU A 113 -10.66 -1.70 -11.71
CA LEU A 113 -9.52 -0.81 -12.00
C LEU A 113 -8.63 -1.38 -13.13
N GLN A 114 -8.43 -2.71 -13.16
CA GLN A 114 -7.68 -3.43 -14.18
C GLN A 114 -8.28 -3.31 -15.60
N GLU A 115 -9.58 -3.05 -15.70
CA GLU A 115 -10.28 -2.91 -16.98
C GLU A 115 -10.11 -1.50 -17.55
N LEU A 116 -9.87 -0.52 -16.69
CA LEU A 116 -9.76 0.89 -17.08
C LEU A 116 -8.33 1.38 -17.28
N LEU A 117 -7.37 0.83 -16.53
CA LEU A 117 -5.98 1.25 -16.59
C LEU A 117 -5.19 0.47 -17.64
N ASP A 118 -4.34 1.17 -18.35
CA ASP A 118 -3.24 0.58 -19.11
C ASP A 118 -2.18 0.11 -18.12
N SER A 119 -2.05 -1.21 -17.95
CA SER A 119 -1.13 -1.81 -16.98
C SER A 119 0.32 -1.41 -17.20
N ASP A 120 0.75 -1.24 -18.45
CA ASP A 120 2.12 -0.86 -18.77
C ASP A 120 2.43 0.61 -18.45
N SER A 121 1.39 1.42 -18.19
CA SER A 121 1.50 2.83 -17.84
C SER A 121 1.66 3.09 -16.34
N ILE A 122 1.45 2.08 -15.48
CA ILE A 122 1.51 2.26 -14.03
C ILE A 122 2.97 2.41 -13.61
N GLY A 123 3.33 3.63 -13.17
CA GLY A 123 4.68 3.96 -12.73
C GLY A 123 4.96 3.61 -11.28
N GLU A 124 6.14 3.99 -10.82
CA GLU A 124 6.61 3.73 -9.47
C GLU A 124 5.83 4.54 -8.43
N LEU A 125 5.67 3.96 -7.25
CA LEU A 125 5.11 4.65 -6.10
C LEU A 125 6.09 5.71 -5.58
N THR A 126 5.56 6.92 -5.36
CA THR A 126 6.27 8.02 -4.70
C THR A 126 5.63 8.29 -3.35
N VAL A 127 6.40 8.19 -2.27
CA VAL A 127 5.97 8.60 -0.92
C VAL A 127 6.20 10.10 -0.77
N HIS A 128 5.24 10.79 -0.14
CA HIS A 128 5.26 12.23 0.07
C HIS A 128 5.25 12.57 1.57
N ASP A 129 5.90 13.68 1.92
CA ASP A 129 5.86 14.25 3.27
C ASP A 129 4.69 15.24 3.45
N THR A 130 4.00 15.58 2.35
CA THR A 130 2.88 16.51 2.31
C THR A 130 1.77 16.01 1.40
N PHE A 131 0.56 16.58 1.53
CA PHE A 131 -0.54 16.34 0.63
C PHE A 131 -0.61 17.33 -0.55
N ASP A 132 0.51 17.92 -0.97
CA ASP A 132 0.56 18.86 -2.10
C ASP A 132 0.00 18.28 -3.39
N PHE A 133 0.03 16.96 -3.56
CA PHE A 133 -0.59 16.26 -4.68
C PHE A 133 -2.13 16.38 -4.74
N TRP A 134 -2.76 16.92 -3.70
CA TRP A 134 -4.20 17.22 -3.71
C TRP A 134 -4.52 18.40 -4.61
N LEU A 135 -3.58 19.34 -4.78
CA LEU A 135 -3.80 20.53 -5.56
C LEU A 135 -3.86 20.21 -7.06
N ASP A 136 -4.72 20.90 -7.76
CA ASP A 136 -4.70 20.89 -9.20
C ASP A 136 -3.37 21.45 -9.73
N PRO A 137 -2.83 20.91 -10.83
CA PRO A 137 -1.67 21.50 -11.49
C PRO A 137 -1.94 22.98 -11.85
N GLY A 138 -1.07 23.87 -11.34
CA GLY A 138 -1.21 25.32 -11.57
C GLY A 138 -2.25 26.02 -10.72
N ALA A 139 -2.86 25.36 -9.73
CA ALA A 139 -3.75 26.02 -8.78
C ALA A 139 -3.03 27.11 -7.99
N GLU A 140 -3.71 28.25 -7.79
CA GLU A 140 -3.19 29.31 -6.93
C GLU A 140 -3.17 28.85 -5.47
N ARG A 141 -2.02 29.01 -4.81
CA ARG A 141 -1.85 28.67 -3.40
C ARG A 141 -2.26 29.89 -2.54
N THR A 142 -3.54 29.95 -2.21
CA THR A 142 -4.03 30.98 -1.29
C THR A 142 -3.64 30.66 0.17
N ALA A 143 -3.64 31.68 1.05
CA ALA A 143 -3.35 31.47 2.46
C ALA A 143 -4.30 30.47 3.13
N GLU A 144 -5.56 30.38 2.68
CA GLU A 144 -6.54 29.42 3.18
C GLU A 144 -6.20 27.99 2.76
N ILE A 145 -5.78 27.80 1.50
CA ILE A 145 -5.33 26.49 0.99
C ILE A 145 -4.08 26.04 1.74
N GLU A 146 -3.09 26.93 1.90
CA GLU A 146 -1.85 26.62 2.64
C GLU A 146 -2.15 26.19 4.08
N HIS A 147 -3.00 26.94 4.79
CA HIS A 147 -3.38 26.59 6.15
C HIS A 147 -4.11 25.24 6.25
N SER A 148 -4.98 24.95 5.28
CA SER A 148 -5.68 23.66 5.21
C SER A 148 -4.73 22.49 4.94
N LEU A 149 -3.73 22.68 4.07
CA LEU A 149 -2.69 21.70 3.80
C LEU A 149 -1.78 21.47 5.01
N GLU A 150 -1.33 22.55 5.67
CA GLU A 150 -0.53 22.46 6.89
C GLU A 150 -1.24 21.60 7.95
N HIS A 151 -2.52 21.88 8.20
CA HIS A 151 -3.31 21.10 9.15
C HIS A 151 -3.47 19.62 8.72
N ALA A 152 -3.70 19.36 7.45
CA ALA A 152 -3.76 17.99 6.95
C ALA A 152 -2.42 17.26 7.10
N ASN A 153 -1.31 17.94 6.79
CA ASN A 153 0.04 17.40 6.87
C ASN A 153 0.45 16.98 8.28
N GLU A 154 -0.10 17.62 9.33
CA GLU A 154 0.12 17.22 10.74
C GLU A 154 -0.32 15.77 11.01
N SER A 155 -1.22 15.22 10.20
CA SER A 155 -1.69 13.84 10.33
C SER A 155 -0.78 12.81 9.67
N ILE A 156 0.20 13.24 8.87
CA ILE A 156 1.11 12.33 8.15
C ILE A 156 2.11 11.73 9.13
N MET A 157 2.03 10.42 9.28
CA MET A 157 3.07 9.65 9.97
C MET A 157 4.29 9.52 9.06
N ALA A 158 5.46 9.99 9.49
CA ALA A 158 6.68 9.95 8.69
C ALA A 158 6.94 8.52 8.18
N THR A 159 6.98 8.39 6.88
CA THR A 159 7.07 7.09 6.18
C THR A 159 8.01 7.24 4.99
N ALA A 160 8.85 6.24 4.74
CA ALA A 160 9.73 6.21 3.58
C ALA A 160 9.82 4.82 2.97
N ALA A 161 9.87 4.74 1.65
CA ALA A 161 10.27 3.51 0.97
C ALA A 161 11.74 3.19 1.29
N VAL A 162 12.07 1.92 1.43
CA VAL A 162 13.42 1.48 1.79
C VAL A 162 14.22 1.13 0.54
N GLU A 163 15.30 1.84 0.30
CA GLU A 163 16.22 1.53 -0.78
C GLU A 163 16.81 0.12 -0.63
N GLY A 164 16.90 -0.63 -1.73
CA GLY A 164 17.42 -2.00 -1.73
C GLY A 164 16.47 -3.08 -1.20
N LEU A 165 15.30 -2.68 -0.65
CA LEU A 165 14.25 -3.61 -0.21
C LEU A 165 12.90 -3.23 -0.83
N PRO A 166 12.59 -3.70 -2.05
CA PRO A 166 11.37 -3.34 -2.76
C PRO A 166 10.11 -3.65 -1.96
N HIS A 167 9.12 -2.75 -2.03
CA HIS A 167 7.82 -2.85 -1.34
C HIS A 167 7.91 -2.89 0.20
N ALA A 168 9.03 -2.41 0.75
CA ALA A 168 9.24 -2.25 2.19
C ALA A 168 9.20 -0.77 2.58
N PHE A 169 8.54 -0.47 3.70
CA PHE A 169 8.32 0.89 4.17
C PHE A 169 8.74 1.02 5.63
N TRP A 170 9.62 1.96 5.87
CA TRP A 170 9.92 2.44 7.21
C TRP A 170 8.84 3.43 7.65
N VAL A 171 8.49 3.38 8.93
CA VAL A 171 7.54 4.33 9.53
C VAL A 171 7.98 4.71 10.94
N ASP A 172 7.88 6.00 11.27
CA ASP A 172 8.03 6.51 12.63
C ASP A 172 6.66 6.49 13.34
N ALA A 173 6.47 5.54 14.24
CA ALA A 173 5.26 5.44 15.07
C ALA A 173 5.41 6.17 16.43
N GLY A 174 6.29 7.15 16.53
CA GLY A 174 6.52 7.96 17.73
C GLY A 174 7.45 7.28 18.72
N ALA A 175 6.97 6.35 19.54
CA ALA A 175 7.78 5.66 20.55
C ALA A 175 8.78 4.66 19.95
N LYS A 176 8.47 4.12 18.77
CA LYS A 176 9.28 3.15 18.02
C LYS A 176 9.18 3.45 16.55
N GLU A 177 10.13 2.91 15.82
CA GLU A 177 10.06 2.83 14.38
C GLU A 177 9.74 1.39 13.96
N HIS A 178 9.16 1.24 12.77
CA HIS A 178 8.82 -0.07 12.23
C HIS A 178 9.26 -0.18 10.78
N LEU A 179 9.67 -1.40 10.40
CA LEU A 179 9.68 -1.80 9.01
C LEU A 179 8.45 -2.66 8.75
N ARG A 180 7.72 -2.36 7.66
CA ARG A 180 6.60 -3.14 7.13
C ARG A 180 6.93 -3.53 5.70
N TRP A 181 6.90 -4.82 5.38
CA TRP A 181 7.31 -5.32 4.07
C TRP A 181 6.18 -6.09 3.40
N VAL A 182 5.70 -5.64 2.25
CA VAL A 182 4.61 -6.28 1.50
C VAL A 182 5.16 -7.44 0.69
N LEU A 183 4.72 -8.66 1.00
CA LEU A 183 5.16 -9.88 0.37
C LEU A 183 3.99 -10.61 -0.30
N ASP A 184 4.17 -11.00 -1.57
CA ASP A 184 3.28 -11.96 -2.25
C ASP A 184 3.73 -13.38 -1.88
N ALA A 185 3.45 -13.75 -0.65
CA ALA A 185 3.76 -15.07 -0.11
C ALA A 185 2.74 -15.47 0.96
N ASP A 186 2.49 -16.75 1.07
CA ASP A 186 1.62 -17.31 2.12
C ASP A 186 2.18 -17.02 3.52
N GLU A 187 1.30 -16.68 4.46
CA GLU A 187 1.68 -16.29 5.82
C GLU A 187 2.47 -17.38 6.54
N ASP A 188 2.09 -18.66 6.40
CA ASP A 188 2.82 -19.76 7.02
C ASP A 188 4.24 -19.88 6.45
N ARG A 189 4.42 -19.66 5.15
CA ARG A 189 5.74 -19.63 4.52
C ARG A 189 6.61 -18.48 5.02
N VAL A 190 6.02 -17.30 5.19
CA VAL A 190 6.72 -16.14 5.77
C VAL A 190 7.12 -16.43 7.23
N ILE A 191 6.21 -16.98 8.03
CA ILE A 191 6.49 -17.39 9.41
C ILE A 191 7.61 -18.45 9.46
N ASP A 192 7.57 -19.43 8.56
CA ASP A 192 8.61 -20.47 8.49
C ASP A 192 9.97 -19.90 8.08
N ALA A 193 10.01 -18.94 7.14
CA ALA A 193 11.23 -18.22 6.77
C ALA A 193 11.83 -17.47 7.97
N VAL A 194 11.00 -16.66 8.65
CA VAL A 194 11.44 -15.96 9.88
C VAL A 194 11.89 -16.96 10.96
N THR A 195 11.22 -18.09 11.07
CA THR A 195 11.56 -19.17 12.03
C THR A 195 12.94 -19.75 11.75
N ARG A 196 13.27 -20.04 10.49
CA ARG A 196 14.59 -20.53 10.08
C ARG A 196 15.69 -19.53 10.44
N LEU A 197 15.46 -18.26 10.10
CA LEU A 197 16.37 -17.17 10.44
C LEU A 197 16.51 -17.01 11.95
N HIS A 198 15.41 -17.08 12.70
CA HIS A 198 15.41 -16.95 14.14
C HIS A 198 16.20 -18.06 14.83
N ALA A 199 16.06 -19.31 14.37
CA ALA A 199 16.83 -20.44 14.89
C ALA A 199 18.34 -20.26 14.68
N ARG A 200 18.75 -19.57 13.61
CA ARG A 200 20.14 -19.20 13.29
C ARG A 200 20.59 -17.87 13.93
N ARG A 201 19.69 -17.15 14.63
CA ARG A 201 19.90 -15.80 15.19
C ARG A 201 20.11 -14.71 14.11
N GLU A 202 19.52 -14.90 12.96
CA GLU A 202 19.65 -14.04 11.77
C GLU A 202 18.34 -13.31 11.40
N SER A 203 17.30 -13.39 12.25
CA SER A 203 16.00 -12.79 11.98
C SER A 203 15.93 -11.27 12.17
N ALA A 204 16.97 -10.67 12.75
CA ALA A 204 17.10 -9.22 12.85
C ALA A 204 17.56 -8.62 11.52
N ILE A 205 17.08 -7.42 11.18
CA ILE A 205 17.55 -6.67 10.02
C ILE A 205 18.93 -6.09 10.31
N GLY A 206 19.09 -5.45 11.46
CA GLY A 206 20.32 -4.91 11.98
C GLY A 206 20.29 -4.91 13.51
N GLN A 207 21.31 -4.34 14.14
CA GLN A 207 21.45 -4.35 15.58
C GLN A 207 20.26 -3.67 16.27
N GLY A 208 19.67 -4.33 17.24
CA GLY A 208 18.55 -3.85 18.04
C GLY A 208 17.19 -4.00 17.39
N THR A 209 17.10 -4.45 16.14
CA THR A 209 15.83 -4.69 15.44
C THR A 209 15.26 -6.07 15.81
N LYS A 210 13.93 -6.19 15.73
CA LYS A 210 13.24 -7.42 16.14
C LYS A 210 11.97 -7.65 15.34
N TYR A 211 11.82 -8.84 14.77
CA TYR A 211 10.54 -9.28 14.22
C TYR A 211 9.47 -9.35 15.32
N VAL A 212 8.31 -8.74 15.07
CA VAL A 212 7.20 -8.67 16.04
C VAL A 212 5.93 -9.39 15.59
N GLY A 213 5.81 -9.71 14.33
CA GLY A 213 4.66 -10.43 13.79
C GLY A 213 4.41 -10.11 12.33
N SER A 214 3.34 -10.65 11.79
CA SER A 214 2.82 -10.33 10.45
C SER A 214 1.32 -10.15 10.50
N PHE A 215 0.77 -9.46 9.53
CA PHE A 215 -0.66 -9.40 9.27
C PHE A 215 -0.93 -9.57 7.78
N ARG A 216 -2.21 -9.80 7.43
CA ARG A 216 -2.64 -9.92 6.04
C ARG A 216 -3.47 -8.71 5.65
N ALA A 217 -3.20 -8.18 4.46
CA ALA A 217 -3.98 -7.12 3.86
C ALA A 217 -4.07 -7.34 2.34
N GLU A 218 -5.25 -7.23 1.79
CA GLU A 218 -5.53 -7.35 0.36
C GLU A 218 -4.89 -8.61 -0.28
N GLY A 219 -4.88 -9.73 0.46
CA GLY A 219 -4.30 -11.01 0.02
C GLY A 219 -2.78 -11.13 0.14
N MET A 220 -2.09 -10.09 0.59
CA MET A 220 -0.65 -10.07 0.83
C MET A 220 -0.31 -10.32 2.29
N THR A 221 0.89 -10.83 2.56
CA THR A 221 1.45 -10.96 3.91
C THR A 221 2.41 -9.82 4.19
N ILE A 222 2.25 -9.18 5.35
CA ILE A 222 3.04 -8.02 5.76
C ILE A 222 3.75 -8.32 7.08
N PRO A 223 4.97 -8.87 7.07
CA PRO A 223 5.81 -8.99 8.24
C PRO A 223 6.27 -7.61 8.72
N VAL A 224 6.41 -7.51 10.05
CA VAL A 224 6.76 -6.26 10.74
C VAL A 224 7.96 -6.48 11.66
N TRP A 225 8.90 -5.55 11.60
CA TRP A 225 10.02 -5.45 12.53
C TRP A 225 9.94 -4.16 13.34
N ASP A 226 10.12 -4.27 14.65
CA ASP A 226 10.42 -3.14 15.52
C ASP A 226 11.86 -2.69 15.28
N LEU A 227 12.05 -1.39 15.17
CA LEU A 227 13.35 -0.75 15.01
C LEU A 227 13.61 0.19 16.22
N PRO A 228 14.87 0.32 16.67
CA PRO A 228 15.21 1.33 17.66
C PRO A 228 14.92 2.74 17.13
N LYS A 229 14.54 3.66 18.00
CA LYS A 229 14.35 5.06 17.63
C LYS A 229 15.64 5.67 17.06
N GLY A 230 15.53 6.32 15.90
CA GLY A 230 16.66 6.89 15.16
C GLY A 230 17.38 5.90 14.25
N PHE A 231 16.86 4.68 14.08
CA PHE A 231 17.41 3.72 13.11
C PHE A 231 17.19 4.22 11.67
N GLY A 232 16.00 4.72 11.40
CA GLY A 232 15.63 5.36 10.14
C GLY A 232 15.56 4.42 8.93
N ALA A 233 15.00 4.91 7.85
CA ALA A 233 14.99 4.19 6.57
C ALA A 233 16.41 3.89 6.05
N ALA A 234 17.35 4.82 6.25
CA ALA A 234 18.75 4.65 5.86
C ALA A 234 19.45 3.52 6.63
N GLY A 235 19.13 3.34 7.92
CA GLY A 235 19.64 2.21 8.70
C GLY A 235 19.13 0.86 8.19
N VAL A 236 17.86 0.80 7.76
CA VAL A 236 17.32 -0.40 7.10
C VAL A 236 17.99 -0.62 5.74
N ALA A 237 18.14 0.43 4.93
CA ALA A 237 18.77 0.35 3.61
C ALA A 237 20.20 -0.17 3.66
N ALA A 238 20.97 0.22 4.66
CA ALA A 238 22.34 -0.28 4.86
C ALA A 238 22.43 -1.81 5.04
N GLU A 239 21.39 -2.43 5.56
CA GLU A 239 21.30 -3.88 5.83
C GLU A 239 20.43 -4.63 4.79
N ALA A 240 19.76 -3.88 3.88
CA ALA A 240 18.69 -4.37 3.03
C ALA A 240 19.12 -5.54 2.14
N GLU A 241 20.24 -5.44 1.44
CA GLU A 241 20.72 -6.48 0.51
C GLU A 241 21.02 -7.78 1.22
N SER A 242 21.80 -7.68 2.32
CA SER A 242 22.18 -8.84 3.15
C SER A 242 20.93 -9.50 3.78
N PHE A 243 20.00 -8.68 4.29
CA PHE A 243 18.78 -9.19 4.90
C PHE A 243 17.86 -9.84 3.86
N ARG A 244 17.66 -9.19 2.72
CA ARG A 244 16.83 -9.69 1.62
C ARG A 244 17.33 -11.04 1.14
N SER A 245 18.64 -11.16 0.87
CA SER A 245 19.24 -12.39 0.37
C SER A 245 18.97 -13.59 1.29
N ARG A 246 19.24 -13.44 2.60
CA ARG A 246 19.02 -14.55 3.56
C ARG A 246 17.54 -14.83 3.82
N PHE A 247 16.67 -13.79 3.72
CA PHE A 247 15.23 -13.97 3.86
C PHE A 247 14.63 -14.71 2.67
N GLU A 248 15.00 -14.32 1.45
CA GLU A 248 14.55 -14.98 0.21
C GLU A 248 15.02 -16.44 0.15
N GLU A 249 16.25 -16.72 0.56
CA GLU A 249 16.75 -18.10 0.69
C GLU A 249 15.89 -18.91 1.67
N ALA A 250 15.62 -18.35 2.86
CA ALA A 250 14.79 -19.01 3.86
C ALA A 250 13.33 -19.21 3.38
N LEU A 251 12.77 -18.25 2.64
CA LEU A 251 11.44 -18.29 2.07
C LEU A 251 11.31 -19.32 0.94
N ALA A 252 12.37 -19.48 0.14
CA ALA A 252 12.41 -20.45 -0.95
C ALA A 252 12.52 -21.89 -0.46
N SER A 253 13.01 -22.11 0.78
CA SER A 253 13.17 -23.46 1.33
C SER A 253 11.84 -24.19 1.50
N THR A 254 11.76 -25.40 0.96
CA THR A 254 10.63 -26.33 1.10
C THR A 254 10.92 -27.46 2.10
N ASP A 255 12.11 -27.48 2.69
CA ASP A 255 12.49 -28.51 3.64
C ASP A 255 11.61 -28.47 4.90
N PRO A 256 11.28 -29.62 5.50
CA PRO A 256 10.59 -29.66 6.79
C PRO A 256 11.40 -28.94 7.87
N LEU A 257 10.71 -28.18 8.73
CA LEU A 257 11.34 -27.52 9.85
C LEU A 257 12.03 -28.53 10.78
N THR A 258 13.26 -28.26 11.16
CA THR A 258 14.02 -29.04 12.14
C THR A 258 13.36 -28.96 13.54
N PRO A 259 13.74 -29.84 14.50
CA PRO A 259 13.21 -29.72 15.88
C PRO A 259 13.53 -28.38 16.55
N ALA A 260 14.65 -27.74 16.23
CA ALA A 260 15.03 -26.43 16.77
C ALA A 260 14.14 -25.34 16.16
N GLU A 261 13.90 -25.38 14.85
CA GLU A 261 13.02 -24.45 14.14
C GLU A 261 11.56 -24.60 14.60
N ARG A 262 11.04 -25.82 14.79
CA ARG A 262 9.68 -26.01 15.32
C ARG A 262 9.51 -25.39 16.72
N ARG A 263 10.51 -25.48 17.59
CA ARG A 263 10.50 -24.80 18.89
C ARG A 263 10.49 -23.27 18.73
N ALA A 264 11.32 -22.74 17.82
CA ALA A 264 11.37 -21.32 17.51
C ALA A 264 10.02 -20.82 16.96
N ARG A 265 9.38 -21.58 16.04
CA ARG A 265 8.05 -21.26 15.47
C ARG A 265 6.99 -21.14 16.56
N GLY A 266 6.94 -22.08 17.50
CA GLY A 266 6.01 -22.00 18.62
C GLY A 266 6.17 -20.71 19.44
N GLY A 267 7.41 -20.28 19.69
CA GLY A 267 7.72 -19.02 20.37
C GLY A 267 7.37 -17.76 19.55
N ILE A 268 7.51 -17.81 18.23
CA ILE A 268 7.14 -16.72 17.33
C ILE A 268 5.62 -16.57 17.28
N VAL A 269 4.89 -17.66 16.98
CA VAL A 269 3.42 -17.67 16.88
C VAL A 269 2.75 -17.26 18.20
N ALA A 270 3.27 -17.74 19.34
CA ALA A 270 2.73 -17.38 20.66
C ALA A 270 2.88 -15.89 21.01
N ARG A 271 3.83 -15.19 20.39
CA ARG A 271 4.10 -13.76 20.59
C ARG A 271 3.53 -12.88 19.48
N GLN A 272 3.00 -13.49 18.44
CA GLN A 272 2.38 -12.74 17.34
C GLN A 272 1.17 -12.00 17.90
N VAL A 273 1.30 -10.69 18.04
CA VAL A 273 0.17 -9.83 18.36
C VAL A 273 -0.71 -9.83 17.13
N THR A 274 -1.95 -10.26 17.28
CA THR A 274 -2.95 -10.11 16.21
C THR A 274 -3.17 -8.61 16.07
N LEU A 275 -2.47 -8.00 15.14
CA LEU A 275 -2.73 -6.63 14.70
C LEU A 275 -4.08 -6.65 14.00
N ARG A 276 -5.12 -6.23 14.69
CA ARG A 276 -6.48 -6.05 14.15
C ARG A 276 -6.66 -4.60 13.73
#